data_e307bc43ab84989a305075ca4a403f90
#
_entry.id   e307bc43ab84989a305075ca4a403f90
#
_cell.length_a   1.000
_cell.length_b   1.000
_cell.length_c   1.000
_cell.angle_alpha   90.00
_cell.angle_beta   90.00
_cell.angle_gamma   90.00
#
_symmetry.space_group_name_H-M   'P 1'
#
loop_
_entity.id
_entity.type
_entity.pdbx_description
1 polymer ?
#
loop_
_entity_poly.entity_id
_entity_poly.type
_entity_poly.pdbx_seq_one_letter_code
_entity_poly.pdbx_strand_id
1 'polypeptide(L)'
;MRISPLRQRMIDDMTARHFSEKAQKDYIRCVKNLAAFIGRPPETATAEDLRLYRLHLVQSPLGASSVNSYMTALRFFFSITLDRYELRKPLFRVEQPRKLPTVLTQEEVAHLLDAAPSAKYKAALSVAYGAGLRASEVLSLKVTDIDSARMLLRVEQGKGRILREWYCIGRPQGWLFPGRDPVNPLTTRQLNRACHMAARLAGINKRVSAHTMRHSFATHLLEQDIDIRVIQVLLGHAKLNTTALYTRVATSTIRKVMSPLDRLSLIEKKKDEPEA
;
A
#
# COMPACT_ATOMS: atom_id res chain seq x y z
N MET A 1 -21.17 23.76 -14.85
CA MET A 1 -21.70 23.78 -13.46
C MET A 1 -20.95 24.83 -12.68
N ARG A 2 -21.61 25.85 -12.14
CA ARG A 2 -20.96 26.87 -11.29
C ARG A 2 -20.53 26.21 -9.98
N ILE A 3 -19.26 26.39 -9.60
CA ILE A 3 -18.73 25.92 -8.31
C ILE A 3 -19.29 26.86 -7.24
N SER A 4 -19.85 26.33 -6.15
CA SER A 4 -20.32 27.18 -5.05
C SER A 4 -19.15 27.92 -4.39
N PRO A 5 -19.34 29.16 -3.89
CA PRO A 5 -18.26 29.92 -3.23
C PRO A 5 -17.60 29.14 -2.09
N LEU A 6 -18.39 28.44 -1.30
CA LEU A 6 -17.87 27.61 -0.19
C LEU A 6 -16.99 26.45 -0.67
N ARG A 7 -17.38 25.80 -1.77
CA ARG A 7 -16.55 24.74 -2.37
C ARG A 7 -15.24 25.31 -2.89
N GLN A 8 -15.26 26.49 -3.52
CA GLN A 8 -14.05 27.14 -3.99
C GLN A 8 -13.12 27.48 -2.81
N ARG A 9 -13.65 28.09 -1.74
CA ARG A 9 -12.89 28.38 -0.52
C ARG A 9 -12.21 27.13 0.04
N MET A 10 -12.93 26.01 0.12
CA MET A 10 -12.35 24.74 0.59
C MET A 10 -11.21 24.25 -0.33
N ILE A 11 -11.35 24.42 -1.66
CA ILE A 11 -10.29 24.08 -2.63
C ILE A 11 -9.06 24.95 -2.40
N ASP A 12 -9.25 26.26 -2.22
CA ASP A 12 -8.17 27.22 -1.98
C ASP A 12 -7.42 26.91 -0.68
N ASP A 13 -8.16 26.59 0.40
CA ASP A 13 -7.60 26.17 1.69
C ASP A 13 -6.76 24.88 1.58
N MET A 14 -7.21 23.92 0.77
CA MET A 14 -6.48 22.68 0.51
C MET A 14 -5.25 22.93 -0.37
N THR A 15 -5.38 23.79 -1.37
CA THR A 15 -4.29 24.15 -2.29
C THR A 15 -3.16 24.86 -1.55
N ALA A 16 -3.48 25.82 -0.67
CA ALA A 16 -2.51 26.49 0.19
C ALA A 16 -1.74 25.52 1.11
N ARG A 17 -2.27 24.33 1.35
CA ARG A 17 -1.64 23.24 2.15
C ARG A 17 -1.07 22.11 1.28
N HIS A 18 -0.89 22.34 -0.02
CA HIS A 18 -0.33 21.40 -0.98
C HIS A 18 -1.06 20.04 -1.05
N PHE A 19 -2.39 20.03 -0.87
CA PHE A 19 -3.16 18.80 -1.06
C PHE A 19 -3.18 18.41 -2.54
N SER A 20 -2.95 17.13 -2.81
CA SER A 20 -3.08 16.60 -4.17
C SER A 20 -4.53 16.73 -4.67
N GLU A 21 -4.72 16.88 -5.98
CA GLU A 21 -6.06 16.93 -6.60
C GLU A 21 -6.96 15.76 -6.18
N LYS A 22 -6.38 14.57 -6.03
CA LYS A 22 -7.12 13.39 -5.57
C LYS A 22 -7.64 13.57 -4.15
N ALA A 23 -6.80 14.08 -3.24
CA ALA A 23 -7.21 14.36 -1.86
C ALA A 23 -8.31 15.43 -1.82
N GLN A 24 -8.18 16.49 -2.63
CA GLN A 24 -9.20 17.53 -2.75
C GLN A 24 -10.55 16.97 -3.20
N LYS A 25 -10.56 16.14 -4.26
CA LYS A 25 -11.76 15.47 -4.76
C LYS A 25 -12.41 14.57 -3.71
N ASP A 26 -11.59 13.82 -2.95
CA ASP A 26 -12.07 12.93 -1.89
C ASP A 26 -12.67 13.72 -0.72
N TYR A 27 -12.06 14.82 -0.29
CA TYR A 27 -12.56 15.68 0.77
C TYR A 27 -13.87 16.37 0.39
N ILE A 28 -13.95 16.92 -0.82
CA ILE A 28 -15.17 17.53 -1.35
C ILE A 28 -16.31 16.50 -1.40
N ARG A 29 -16.02 15.26 -1.83
CA ARG A 29 -17.00 14.17 -1.83
C ARG A 29 -17.55 13.89 -0.43
N CYS A 30 -16.67 13.88 0.60
CA CYS A 30 -17.10 13.67 1.99
C CYS A 30 -18.07 14.75 2.46
N VAL A 31 -17.79 16.03 2.17
CA VAL A 31 -18.67 17.15 2.53
C VAL A 31 -19.99 17.10 1.75
N LYS A 32 -19.94 16.76 0.45
CA LYS A 32 -21.16 16.56 -0.37
C LYS A 32 -22.06 15.46 0.21
N ASN A 33 -21.47 14.36 0.67
CA ASN A 33 -22.23 13.25 1.26
C ASN A 33 -22.86 13.65 2.61
N LEU A 34 -22.18 14.47 3.42
CA LEU A 34 -22.78 15.05 4.61
C LEU A 34 -23.99 15.93 4.24
N ALA A 35 -23.83 16.85 3.29
CA ALA A 35 -24.90 17.73 2.84
C ALA A 35 -26.14 16.93 2.34
N ALA A 36 -25.90 15.85 1.61
CA ALA A 36 -26.95 14.95 1.17
C ALA A 36 -27.65 14.24 2.34
N PHE A 37 -26.93 13.86 3.38
CA PHE A 37 -27.48 13.21 4.57
C PHE A 37 -28.35 14.13 5.39
N ILE A 38 -27.91 15.38 5.62
CA ILE A 38 -28.65 16.36 6.42
C ILE A 38 -29.76 17.07 5.62
N GLY A 39 -29.78 16.94 4.28
CA GLY A 39 -30.78 17.54 3.38
C GLY A 39 -30.71 19.07 3.27
N ARG A 40 -29.61 19.71 3.73
CA ARG A 40 -29.41 21.16 3.78
C ARG A 40 -27.94 21.53 3.61
N PRO A 41 -27.59 22.83 3.40
CA PRO A 41 -26.22 23.24 3.23
C PRO A 41 -25.33 22.81 4.39
N PRO A 42 -24.10 22.28 4.10
CA PRO A 42 -23.25 21.65 5.11
C PRO A 42 -22.72 22.64 6.18
N GLU A 43 -22.68 23.94 5.87
CA GLU A 43 -22.35 25.01 6.82
C GLU A 43 -23.38 25.19 7.93
N THR A 44 -24.62 24.75 7.72
CA THR A 44 -25.70 24.83 8.71
C THR A 44 -25.71 23.63 9.67
N ALA A 45 -24.80 22.67 9.50
CA ALA A 45 -24.75 21.48 10.33
C ALA A 45 -24.52 21.82 11.81
N THR A 46 -25.21 21.10 12.68
CA THR A 46 -25.09 21.14 14.13
C THR A 46 -24.19 20.01 14.64
N ALA A 47 -23.80 20.08 15.89
CA ALA A 47 -23.05 18.98 16.54
C ALA A 47 -23.84 17.67 16.54
N GLU A 48 -25.16 17.73 16.67
CA GLU A 48 -26.04 16.58 16.66
C GLU A 48 -26.15 15.96 15.25
N ASP A 49 -26.23 16.77 14.20
CA ASP A 49 -26.17 16.26 12.81
C ASP A 49 -24.88 15.45 12.56
N LEU A 50 -23.75 15.97 13.04
CA LEU A 50 -22.46 15.29 12.88
C LEU A 50 -22.36 14.00 13.70
N ARG A 51 -22.96 13.97 14.87
CA ARG A 51 -23.09 12.77 15.71
C ARG A 51 -23.92 11.70 14.98
N LEU A 52 -25.09 12.08 14.48
CA LEU A 52 -25.99 11.19 13.73
C LEU A 52 -25.34 10.69 12.44
N TYR A 53 -24.70 11.60 11.68
CA TYR A 53 -24.00 11.23 10.46
C TYR A 53 -22.84 10.24 10.72
N ARG A 54 -22.07 10.45 11.78
CA ARG A 54 -21.02 9.51 12.18
C ARG A 54 -21.61 8.14 12.53
N LEU A 55 -22.72 8.08 13.28
CA LEU A 55 -23.41 6.85 13.63
C LEU A 55 -23.87 6.11 12.35
N HIS A 56 -24.48 6.84 11.41
CA HIS A 56 -24.88 6.33 10.10
C HIS A 56 -23.68 5.72 9.33
N LEU A 57 -22.52 6.40 9.30
CA LEU A 57 -21.32 5.88 8.63
C LEU A 57 -20.77 4.61 9.31
N VAL A 58 -20.82 4.52 10.64
CA VAL A 58 -20.36 3.35 11.40
C VAL A 58 -21.29 2.15 11.19
N GLN A 59 -22.59 2.37 11.08
CA GLN A 59 -23.60 1.33 10.82
C GLN A 59 -23.64 0.90 9.34
N SER A 60 -23.06 1.71 8.42
CA SER A 60 -22.98 1.37 7.01
C SER A 60 -21.91 0.29 6.75
N PRO A 61 -21.91 -0.39 5.59
CA PRO A 61 -20.91 -1.40 5.23
C PRO A 61 -19.49 -0.83 5.02
N LEU A 62 -19.24 0.42 5.39
CA LEU A 62 -17.93 1.07 5.27
C LEU A 62 -16.97 0.53 6.33
N GLY A 63 -15.76 0.20 5.91
CA GLY A 63 -14.70 -0.13 6.86
C GLY A 63 -14.25 1.09 7.69
N ALA A 64 -13.76 0.85 8.91
CA ALA A 64 -13.29 1.89 9.84
C ALA A 64 -12.28 2.88 9.21
N SER A 65 -11.44 2.43 8.26
CA SER A 65 -10.52 3.30 7.50
C SER A 65 -11.27 4.35 6.68
N SER A 66 -12.35 3.93 6.00
CA SER A 66 -13.18 4.84 5.20
C SER A 66 -13.90 5.83 6.10
N VAL A 67 -14.50 5.37 7.20
CA VAL A 67 -15.15 6.25 8.20
C VAL A 67 -14.15 7.29 8.71
N ASN A 68 -12.93 6.89 9.04
CA ASN A 68 -11.88 7.81 9.50
C ASN A 68 -11.46 8.83 8.43
N SER A 69 -11.52 8.47 7.15
CA SER A 69 -11.30 9.42 6.05
C SER A 69 -12.40 10.48 6.01
N TYR A 70 -13.67 10.09 6.18
CA TYR A 70 -14.78 11.05 6.33
C TYR A 70 -14.56 11.98 7.53
N MET A 71 -14.23 11.43 8.70
CA MET A 71 -14.00 12.25 9.90
C MET A 71 -12.86 13.25 9.70
N THR A 72 -11.79 12.86 9.02
CA THR A 72 -10.66 13.75 8.72
C THR A 72 -11.05 14.88 7.77
N ALA A 73 -11.79 14.56 6.69
CA ALA A 73 -12.26 15.55 5.73
C ALA A 73 -13.23 16.56 6.36
N LEU A 74 -14.18 16.08 7.18
CA LEU A 74 -15.16 16.94 7.87
C LEU A 74 -14.48 17.81 8.94
N ARG A 75 -13.51 17.29 9.67
CA ARG A 75 -12.69 18.09 10.58
C ARG A 75 -11.98 19.24 9.86
N PHE A 76 -11.39 18.95 8.69
CA PHE A 76 -10.76 20.00 7.88
C PHE A 76 -11.80 21.04 7.46
N PHE A 77 -12.93 20.63 6.93
CA PHE A 77 -13.99 21.52 6.49
C PHE A 77 -14.50 22.45 7.60
N PHE A 78 -14.87 21.88 8.75
CA PHE A 78 -15.40 22.68 9.85
C PHE A 78 -14.33 23.53 10.55
N SER A 79 -13.12 23.00 10.76
CA SER A 79 -12.09 23.72 11.52
C SER A 79 -11.29 24.71 10.68
N ILE A 80 -11.10 24.47 9.37
CA ILE A 80 -10.24 25.30 8.52
C ILE A 80 -11.09 26.16 7.59
N THR A 81 -12.03 25.56 6.88
CA THR A 81 -12.81 26.31 5.88
C THR A 81 -13.91 27.16 6.51
N LEU A 82 -14.56 26.68 7.58
CA LEU A 82 -15.65 27.39 8.26
C LEU A 82 -15.26 28.06 9.57
N ASP A 83 -14.06 27.79 10.10
CA ASP A 83 -13.59 28.28 11.40
C ASP A 83 -14.52 27.92 12.59
N ARG A 84 -15.17 26.75 12.51
CA ARG A 84 -16.11 26.22 13.51
C ARG A 84 -15.47 25.08 14.32
N TYR A 85 -14.53 25.41 15.18
CA TYR A 85 -13.76 24.44 15.97
C TYR A 85 -14.60 23.62 16.95
N GLU A 86 -15.72 24.15 17.44
CA GLU A 86 -16.65 23.48 18.35
C GLU A 86 -17.24 22.21 17.74
N LEU A 87 -17.38 22.15 16.43
CA LEU A 87 -17.90 20.98 15.68
C LEU A 87 -16.89 19.86 15.50
N ARG A 88 -15.67 20.02 16.00
CA ARG A 88 -14.62 19.01 15.95
C ARG A 88 -14.87 17.85 16.92
N LYS A 89 -15.52 18.11 18.06
CA LYS A 89 -15.75 17.11 19.13
C LYS A 89 -16.49 15.86 18.64
N PRO A 90 -17.61 15.94 17.90
CA PRO A 90 -18.35 14.74 17.44
C PRO A 90 -17.63 13.96 16.34
N LEU A 91 -16.60 14.53 15.71
CA LEU A 91 -15.86 13.96 14.58
C LEU A 91 -14.62 13.17 15.04
N PHE A 92 -14.68 12.36 16.09
CA PHE A 92 -13.57 11.53 16.53
C PHE A 92 -13.38 10.27 15.66
N ARG A 93 -12.16 9.73 15.66
CA ARG A 93 -11.80 8.57 14.85
C ARG A 93 -12.35 7.29 15.50
N VAL A 94 -12.71 6.34 14.65
CA VAL A 94 -13.07 4.97 15.04
C VAL A 94 -11.76 4.18 15.19
N GLU A 95 -11.66 3.40 16.27
CA GLU A 95 -10.53 2.48 16.43
C GLU A 95 -10.50 1.45 15.33
N GLN A 96 -9.28 1.19 14.85
CA GLN A 96 -9.04 0.17 13.85
C GLN A 96 -8.21 -0.95 14.48
N PRO A 97 -8.70 -2.19 14.51
CA PRO A 97 -7.86 -3.30 14.87
C PRO A 97 -6.70 -3.40 13.89
N ARG A 98 -5.48 -3.46 14.39
CA ARG A 98 -4.29 -3.66 13.57
C ARG A 98 -4.30 -5.08 13.02
N LYS A 99 -4.73 -5.24 11.78
CA LYS A 99 -4.63 -6.52 11.06
C LYS A 99 -3.20 -6.71 10.58
N LEU A 100 -2.66 -7.88 10.81
CA LEU A 100 -1.39 -8.27 10.19
C LEU A 100 -1.55 -8.31 8.67
N PRO A 101 -0.54 -7.90 7.91
CA PRO A 101 -0.59 -7.98 6.46
C PRO A 101 -0.64 -9.44 6.01
N THR A 102 -1.41 -9.70 4.96
CA THR A 102 -1.37 -10.99 4.26
C THR A 102 -0.02 -11.14 3.58
N VAL A 103 0.67 -12.23 3.86
CA VAL A 103 1.94 -12.61 3.23
C VAL A 103 1.75 -13.93 2.51
N LEU A 104 2.33 -14.03 1.33
CA LEU A 104 2.43 -15.26 0.54
C LEU A 104 3.73 -15.98 0.86
N THR A 105 3.76 -17.29 0.80
CA THR A 105 5.01 -18.06 0.79
C THR A 105 5.75 -17.87 -0.53
N GLN A 106 7.01 -18.30 -0.60
CA GLN A 106 7.79 -18.21 -1.85
C GLN A 106 7.16 -19.09 -2.95
N GLU A 107 6.64 -20.25 -2.58
CA GLU A 107 5.94 -21.17 -3.48
C GLU A 107 4.63 -20.54 -3.99
N GLU A 108 3.83 -19.94 -3.11
CA GLU A 108 2.61 -19.22 -3.50
C GLU A 108 2.90 -18.07 -4.46
N VAL A 109 4.02 -17.34 -4.24
CA VAL A 109 4.46 -16.28 -5.17
C VAL A 109 4.82 -16.87 -6.53
N ALA A 110 5.59 -17.97 -6.57
CA ALA A 110 5.96 -18.63 -7.82
C ALA A 110 4.72 -19.06 -8.60
N HIS A 111 3.79 -19.79 -7.97
CA HIS A 111 2.55 -20.23 -8.59
C HIS A 111 1.69 -19.05 -9.08
N LEU A 112 1.61 -17.96 -8.30
CA LEU A 112 0.88 -16.76 -8.70
C LEU A 112 1.49 -16.11 -9.96
N LEU A 113 2.83 -16.03 -10.04
CA LEU A 113 3.51 -15.47 -11.19
C LEU A 113 3.32 -16.34 -12.44
N ASP A 114 3.34 -17.67 -12.28
CA ASP A 114 3.12 -18.60 -13.39
C ASP A 114 1.67 -18.59 -13.89
N ALA A 115 0.71 -18.39 -13.00
CA ALA A 115 -0.70 -18.23 -13.32
C ALA A 115 -1.09 -16.82 -13.82
N ALA A 116 -0.13 -15.91 -14.00
CA ALA A 116 -0.42 -14.55 -14.47
C ALA A 116 -1.03 -14.57 -15.90
N PRO A 117 -2.07 -13.74 -16.17
CA PRO A 117 -2.89 -13.84 -17.38
C PRO A 117 -2.15 -13.44 -18.68
N SER A 118 -0.97 -12.85 -18.60
CA SER A 118 -0.09 -12.57 -19.75
C SER A 118 1.32 -12.23 -19.30
N ALA A 119 2.29 -12.28 -20.23
CA ALA A 119 3.69 -11.90 -19.99
C ALA A 119 3.83 -10.49 -19.40
N LYS A 120 3.00 -9.52 -19.83
CA LYS A 120 2.95 -8.16 -19.27
C LYS A 120 2.62 -8.17 -17.79
N TYR A 121 1.57 -8.87 -17.38
CA TYR A 121 1.17 -8.93 -15.98
C TYR A 121 2.14 -9.76 -15.14
N LYS A 122 2.68 -10.84 -15.70
CA LYS A 122 3.75 -11.62 -15.06
C LYS A 122 4.94 -10.73 -14.75
N ALA A 123 5.41 -9.95 -15.73
CA ALA A 123 6.51 -9.01 -15.56
C ALA A 123 6.20 -7.90 -14.53
N ALA A 124 5.01 -7.29 -14.60
CA ALA A 124 4.61 -6.24 -13.66
C ALA A 124 4.53 -6.75 -12.20
N LEU A 125 3.97 -7.94 -11.98
CA LEU A 125 3.89 -8.58 -10.67
C LEU A 125 5.26 -9.04 -10.18
N SER A 126 6.14 -9.53 -11.07
CA SER A 126 7.52 -9.88 -10.75
C SER A 126 8.33 -8.66 -10.30
N VAL A 127 8.14 -7.50 -10.93
CA VAL A 127 8.75 -6.24 -10.49
C VAL A 127 8.19 -5.80 -9.13
N ALA A 128 6.87 -5.88 -8.95
CA ALA A 128 6.23 -5.53 -7.68
C ALA A 128 6.77 -6.34 -6.50
N TYR A 129 6.95 -7.66 -6.70
CA TYR A 129 7.55 -8.55 -5.71
C TYR A 129 9.06 -8.36 -5.59
N GLY A 130 9.76 -8.31 -6.72
CA GLY A 130 11.21 -8.38 -6.74
C GLY A 130 11.94 -7.12 -6.30
N ALA A 131 11.33 -5.96 -6.53
CA ALA A 131 11.87 -4.67 -6.09
C ALA A 131 11.05 -4.08 -4.93
N GLY A 132 10.01 -4.77 -4.46
CA GLY A 132 9.15 -4.29 -3.39
C GLY A 132 8.42 -2.99 -3.73
N LEU A 133 8.20 -2.66 -5.00
CA LEU A 133 7.60 -1.41 -5.44
C LEU A 133 6.10 -1.35 -5.14
N ARG A 134 5.60 -0.12 -4.87
CA ARG A 134 4.16 0.12 -4.81
C ARG A 134 3.54 -0.06 -6.19
N ALA A 135 2.25 -0.45 -6.24
CA ALA A 135 1.54 -0.59 -7.51
C ALA A 135 1.66 0.65 -8.40
N SER A 136 1.56 1.85 -7.84
CA SER A 136 1.73 3.11 -8.57
C SER A 136 3.15 3.29 -9.11
N GLU A 137 4.16 2.89 -8.35
CA GLU A 137 5.57 2.96 -8.75
C GLU A 137 5.85 2.00 -9.91
N VAL A 138 5.37 0.75 -9.83
CA VAL A 138 5.46 -0.23 -10.93
C VAL A 138 4.84 0.31 -12.22
N LEU A 139 3.67 0.94 -12.11
CA LEU A 139 2.90 1.43 -13.25
C LEU A 139 3.48 2.72 -13.86
N SER A 140 4.23 3.48 -13.08
CA SER A 140 4.91 4.69 -13.55
C SER A 140 6.27 4.42 -14.20
N LEU A 141 6.74 3.16 -14.21
CA LEU A 141 8.00 2.81 -14.86
C LEU A 141 7.94 3.03 -16.38
N LYS A 142 8.98 3.66 -16.88
CA LYS A 142 9.22 3.84 -18.31
C LYS A 142 10.30 2.88 -18.80
N VAL A 143 10.35 2.67 -20.09
CA VAL A 143 11.40 1.85 -20.71
C VAL A 143 12.78 2.46 -20.44
N THR A 144 12.87 3.79 -20.39
CA THR A 144 14.11 4.55 -20.10
C THR A 144 14.63 4.37 -18.67
N ASP A 145 13.77 3.91 -17.74
CA ASP A 145 14.17 3.69 -16.34
C ASP A 145 14.92 2.34 -16.15
N ILE A 146 15.05 1.56 -17.25
CA ILE A 146 15.76 0.29 -17.25
C ILE A 146 17.15 0.49 -17.84
N ASP A 147 18.17 0.50 -17.00
CA ASP A 147 19.56 0.41 -17.43
C ASP A 147 19.98 -1.07 -17.45
N SER A 148 19.90 -1.69 -18.61
CA SER A 148 20.28 -3.09 -18.80
C SER A 148 21.79 -3.33 -18.66
N ALA A 149 22.62 -2.29 -18.83
CA ALA A 149 24.07 -2.37 -18.71
C ALA A 149 24.53 -2.35 -17.25
N ARG A 150 23.81 -1.59 -16.39
CA ARG A 150 24.13 -1.44 -14.96
C ARG A 150 23.23 -2.27 -14.05
N MET A 151 22.30 -3.05 -14.60
CA MET A 151 21.33 -3.83 -13.82
C MET A 151 20.55 -2.97 -12.80
N LEU A 152 20.27 -1.72 -13.12
CA LEU A 152 19.69 -0.70 -12.21
C LEU A 152 18.16 -0.77 -12.03
N LEU A 153 17.49 -1.82 -12.45
CA LEU A 153 16.50 -2.47 -11.64
C LEU A 153 17.21 -3.67 -11.04
N ARG A 154 17.78 -3.53 -9.84
CA ARG A 154 18.31 -4.66 -9.05
C ARG A 154 17.15 -5.61 -8.73
N VAL A 155 16.82 -6.42 -9.71
CA VAL A 155 15.94 -7.56 -9.60
C VAL A 155 16.88 -8.76 -9.61
N GLU A 156 17.21 -9.23 -8.41
CA GLU A 156 18.08 -10.39 -8.22
C GLU A 156 17.68 -11.57 -9.10
N GLN A 157 18.67 -12.40 -9.38
CA GLN A 157 18.66 -13.61 -10.20
C GLN A 157 17.31 -14.17 -10.67
N GLY A 158 17.11 -14.23 -11.99
CA GLY A 158 15.93 -14.80 -12.66
C GLY A 158 14.88 -13.80 -13.16
N LYS A 159 14.82 -12.61 -12.62
CA LYS A 159 13.77 -11.60 -12.93
C LYS A 159 14.11 -10.75 -14.16
N GLY A 160 15.38 -10.57 -14.47
CA GLY A 160 15.81 -9.96 -15.72
C GLY A 160 15.33 -10.71 -16.95
N ARG A 161 15.19 -12.04 -16.86
CA ARG A 161 14.66 -12.89 -17.94
C ARG A 161 13.19 -12.59 -18.22
N ILE A 162 12.35 -12.48 -17.17
CA ILE A 162 10.91 -12.20 -17.34
C ILE A 162 10.66 -10.81 -17.92
N LEU A 163 11.43 -9.80 -17.50
CA LEU A 163 11.34 -8.45 -18.05
C LEU A 163 11.82 -8.41 -19.49
N ARG A 164 12.90 -9.11 -19.81
CA ARG A 164 13.42 -9.23 -21.19
C ARG A 164 12.43 -9.95 -22.09
N GLU A 165 11.84 -11.05 -21.64
CA GLU A 165 10.78 -11.77 -22.34
C GLU A 165 9.59 -10.83 -22.64
N TRP A 166 9.10 -10.11 -21.63
CA TRP A 166 8.06 -9.11 -21.83
C TRP A 166 8.49 -8.04 -22.85
N TYR A 167 9.70 -7.50 -22.72
CA TYR A 167 10.20 -6.46 -23.63
C TYR A 167 10.28 -6.97 -25.08
N CYS A 168 10.73 -8.19 -25.31
CA CYS A 168 10.81 -8.81 -26.65
C CYS A 168 9.43 -9.01 -27.28
N ILE A 169 8.42 -9.41 -26.46
CA ILE A 169 7.05 -9.66 -26.93
C ILE A 169 6.30 -8.35 -27.14
N GLY A 170 6.35 -7.46 -26.15
CA GLY A 170 5.50 -6.27 -26.08
C GLY A 170 6.08 -5.01 -26.73
N ARG A 171 7.40 -4.95 -26.91
CA ARG A 171 8.15 -3.81 -27.44
C ARG A 171 7.61 -2.44 -27.02
N PRO A 172 7.42 -2.19 -25.71
CA PRO A 172 6.85 -0.94 -25.25
C PRO A 172 7.73 0.24 -25.61
N GLN A 173 7.13 1.36 -26.05
CA GLN A 173 7.88 2.54 -26.52
C GLN A 173 8.05 3.63 -25.47
N GLY A 174 7.16 3.70 -24.49
CA GLY A 174 7.18 4.74 -23.46
C GLY A 174 7.04 4.13 -22.06
N TRP A 175 5.81 3.80 -21.68
CA TRP A 175 5.56 3.11 -20.42
C TRP A 175 6.01 1.66 -20.50
N LEU A 176 6.72 1.18 -19.48
CA LEU A 176 7.14 -0.23 -19.43
C LEU A 176 5.94 -1.18 -19.43
N PHE A 177 4.86 -0.77 -18.78
CA PHE A 177 3.59 -1.50 -18.72
C PHE A 177 2.46 -0.63 -19.26
N PRO A 178 2.29 -0.55 -20.59
CA PRO A 178 1.25 0.25 -21.21
C PRO A 178 -0.14 -0.30 -20.90
N GLY A 179 -1.14 0.59 -20.83
CA GLY A 179 -2.54 0.27 -20.66
C GLY A 179 -3.14 -0.38 -21.92
N ARG A 180 -4.47 -0.27 -22.05
CA ARG A 180 -5.18 -0.66 -23.27
C ARG A 180 -4.86 0.32 -24.41
N ASP A 181 -4.81 1.61 -24.08
CA ASP A 181 -4.26 2.66 -24.91
C ASP A 181 -2.78 2.83 -24.54
N PRO A 182 -1.84 2.63 -25.46
CA PRO A 182 -0.38 2.70 -25.19
C PRO A 182 0.12 4.06 -24.70
N VAL A 183 -0.61 5.15 -24.97
CA VAL A 183 -0.29 6.50 -24.49
C VAL A 183 -0.37 6.56 -22.96
N ASN A 184 -1.23 5.74 -22.36
CA ASN A 184 -1.45 5.69 -20.93
C ASN A 184 -0.83 4.43 -20.29
N PRO A 185 -0.33 4.52 -19.04
CA PRO A 185 0.15 3.34 -18.35
C PRO A 185 -1.01 2.42 -17.94
N LEU A 186 -0.69 1.18 -17.64
CA LEU A 186 -1.58 0.23 -16.97
C LEU A 186 -2.13 0.86 -15.68
N THR A 187 -3.41 0.68 -15.39
CA THR A 187 -4.01 1.21 -14.17
C THR A 187 -3.85 0.26 -12.98
N THR A 188 -3.81 0.82 -11.76
CA THR A 188 -3.78 0.02 -10.52
C THR A 188 -4.95 -0.97 -10.44
N ARG A 189 -6.12 -0.59 -10.97
CA ARG A 189 -7.30 -1.47 -11.02
C ARG A 189 -7.07 -2.68 -11.94
N GLN A 190 -6.45 -2.47 -13.09
CA GLN A 190 -6.11 -3.56 -14.02
C GLN A 190 -5.05 -4.49 -13.41
N LEU A 191 -3.99 -3.94 -12.80
CA LEU A 191 -2.96 -4.74 -12.15
C LEU A 191 -3.54 -5.57 -10.99
N ASN A 192 -4.36 -4.99 -10.14
CA ASN A 192 -5.01 -5.74 -9.05
C ASN A 192 -5.98 -6.80 -9.57
N ARG A 193 -6.74 -6.52 -10.65
CA ARG A 193 -7.61 -7.53 -11.29
C ARG A 193 -6.79 -8.73 -11.79
N ALA A 194 -5.66 -8.47 -12.45
CA ALA A 194 -4.75 -9.53 -12.90
C ALA A 194 -4.17 -10.32 -11.73
N CYS A 195 -3.78 -9.64 -10.65
CA CYS A 195 -3.29 -10.27 -9.43
C CYS A 195 -4.35 -11.19 -8.78
N HIS A 196 -5.60 -10.72 -8.66
CA HIS A 196 -6.71 -11.54 -8.14
C HIS A 196 -7.01 -12.75 -9.04
N MET A 197 -6.96 -12.56 -10.36
CA MET A 197 -7.16 -13.65 -11.32
C MET A 197 -6.07 -14.70 -11.20
N ALA A 198 -4.80 -14.28 -11.15
CA ALA A 198 -3.65 -15.15 -10.98
C ALA A 198 -3.72 -15.93 -9.65
N ALA A 199 -4.05 -15.27 -8.54
CA ALA A 199 -4.20 -15.91 -7.24
C ALA A 199 -5.29 -16.99 -7.26
N ARG A 200 -6.43 -16.71 -7.90
CA ARG A 200 -7.51 -17.69 -8.04
C ARG A 200 -7.09 -18.90 -8.89
N LEU A 201 -6.40 -18.68 -10.02
CA LEU A 201 -5.91 -19.75 -10.89
C LEU A 201 -4.82 -20.58 -10.20
N ALA A 202 -4.00 -19.97 -9.35
CA ALA A 202 -2.99 -20.62 -8.53
C ALA A 202 -3.57 -21.34 -7.28
N GLY A 203 -4.89 -21.36 -7.06
CA GLY A 203 -5.53 -21.97 -5.90
C GLY A 203 -5.23 -21.28 -4.57
N ILE A 204 -4.83 -20.00 -4.59
CA ILE A 204 -4.47 -19.24 -3.38
C ILE A 204 -5.74 -18.68 -2.72
N ASN A 205 -6.13 -19.22 -1.58
CA ASN A 205 -7.32 -18.79 -0.83
C ASN A 205 -7.14 -17.50 0.01
N LYS A 206 -6.02 -16.78 -0.17
CA LYS A 206 -5.74 -15.50 0.50
C LYS A 206 -6.21 -14.34 -0.37
N ARG A 207 -6.60 -13.23 0.26
CA ARG A 207 -6.89 -11.99 -0.46
C ARG A 207 -5.57 -11.35 -0.93
N VAL A 208 -5.23 -11.56 -2.18
CA VAL A 208 -3.96 -11.09 -2.78
C VAL A 208 -4.17 -9.82 -3.58
N SER A 209 -3.22 -8.88 -3.50
CA SER A 209 -3.17 -7.64 -4.28
C SER A 209 -1.70 -7.33 -4.62
N ALA A 210 -1.46 -6.36 -5.50
CA ALA A 210 -0.10 -5.87 -5.74
C ALA A 210 0.60 -5.39 -4.44
N HIS A 211 -0.16 -4.96 -3.45
CA HIS A 211 0.38 -4.58 -2.14
C HIS A 211 0.82 -5.79 -1.32
N THR A 212 0.12 -6.92 -1.48
CA THR A 212 0.51 -8.21 -0.87
C THR A 212 1.87 -8.67 -1.40
N MET A 213 2.16 -8.47 -2.70
CA MET A 213 3.48 -8.79 -3.27
C MET A 213 4.61 -8.03 -2.58
N ARG A 214 4.41 -6.73 -2.33
CA ARG A 214 5.36 -5.90 -1.59
C ARG A 214 5.50 -6.33 -0.12
N HIS A 215 4.41 -6.73 0.54
CA HIS A 215 4.46 -7.25 1.91
C HIS A 215 5.26 -8.56 1.98
N SER A 216 5.02 -9.47 1.02
CA SER A 216 5.75 -10.73 0.92
C SER A 216 7.24 -10.51 0.68
N PHE A 217 7.61 -9.57 -0.21
CA PHE A 217 9.01 -9.18 -0.42
C PHE A 217 9.68 -8.75 0.89
N ALA A 218 9.05 -7.82 1.63
CA ALA A 218 9.60 -7.32 2.88
C ALA A 218 9.76 -8.41 3.95
N THR A 219 8.77 -9.30 4.05
CA THR A 219 8.80 -10.41 5.01
C THR A 219 9.87 -11.44 4.65
N HIS A 220 9.98 -11.79 3.36
CA HIS A 220 10.99 -12.74 2.90
C HIS A 220 12.41 -12.21 3.06
N LEU A 221 12.65 -10.89 2.91
CA LEU A 221 13.96 -10.29 3.24
C LEU A 221 14.28 -10.39 4.73
N LEU A 222 13.30 -10.16 5.61
CA LEU A 222 13.46 -10.35 7.06
C LEU A 222 13.76 -11.82 7.40
N GLU A 223 13.12 -12.76 6.72
CA GLU A 223 13.36 -14.20 6.87
C GLU A 223 14.74 -14.64 6.38
N GLN A 224 15.38 -13.84 5.53
CA GLN A 224 16.76 -13.97 5.09
C GLN A 224 17.75 -13.22 5.99
N ASP A 225 17.31 -12.79 7.18
CA ASP A 225 18.11 -12.06 8.15
C ASP A 225 18.66 -10.70 7.66
N ILE A 226 18.01 -10.09 6.64
CA ILE A 226 18.34 -8.74 6.17
C ILE A 226 17.90 -7.70 7.20
N ASP A 227 18.79 -6.78 7.52
CA ASP A 227 18.52 -5.71 8.50
C ASP A 227 17.28 -4.88 8.12
N ILE A 228 16.45 -4.60 9.12
CA ILE A 228 15.17 -3.87 8.93
C ILE A 228 15.38 -2.47 8.38
N ARG A 229 16.52 -1.82 8.64
CA ARG A 229 16.84 -0.49 8.10
C ARG A 229 17.16 -0.56 6.62
N VAL A 230 17.84 -1.63 6.18
CA VAL A 230 18.06 -1.89 4.75
C VAL A 230 16.72 -2.09 4.04
N ILE A 231 15.82 -2.89 4.63
CA ILE A 231 14.47 -3.09 4.10
C ILE A 231 13.68 -1.76 4.07
N GLN A 232 13.81 -0.92 5.10
CA GLN A 232 13.20 0.39 5.13
C GLN A 232 13.63 1.27 3.95
N VAL A 233 14.93 1.31 3.67
CA VAL A 233 15.50 2.07 2.54
C VAL A 233 15.01 1.50 1.22
N LEU A 234 15.07 0.18 1.02
CA LEU A 234 14.60 -0.49 -0.20
C LEU A 234 13.12 -0.22 -0.48
N LEU A 235 12.31 -0.16 0.56
CA LEU A 235 10.88 0.13 0.44
C LEU A 235 10.55 1.62 0.35
N GLY A 236 11.52 2.52 0.57
CA GLY A 236 11.28 3.96 0.62
C GLY A 236 10.28 4.36 1.72
N HIS A 237 10.37 3.74 2.91
CA HIS A 237 9.52 4.09 4.05
C HIS A 237 10.13 5.24 4.84
N ALA A 238 9.41 6.38 4.91
CA ALA A 238 9.83 7.54 5.70
C ALA A 238 9.84 7.26 7.23
N LYS A 239 9.09 6.26 7.70
CA LYS A 239 8.99 5.90 9.12
C LYS A 239 9.30 4.42 9.34
N LEU A 240 10.21 4.12 10.30
CA LEU A 240 10.59 2.75 10.66
C LEU A 240 9.40 1.91 11.14
N ASN A 241 8.43 2.51 11.83
CA ASN A 241 7.21 1.82 12.30
C ASN A 241 6.41 1.14 11.17
N THR A 242 6.52 1.60 9.93
CA THR A 242 5.88 0.98 8.77
C THR A 242 6.59 -0.32 8.39
N THR A 243 7.91 -0.36 8.52
CA THR A 243 8.72 -1.56 8.24
C THR A 243 8.67 -2.54 9.40
N ALA A 244 8.64 -2.05 10.65
CA ALA A 244 8.55 -2.87 11.86
C ALA A 244 7.28 -3.76 11.91
N LEU A 245 6.25 -3.46 11.11
CA LEU A 245 5.08 -4.32 10.99
C LEU A 245 5.44 -5.71 10.44
N TYR A 246 6.46 -5.81 9.60
CA TYR A 246 6.89 -7.07 8.99
C TYR A 246 7.62 -7.99 9.99
N THR A 247 8.28 -7.47 11.00
CA THR A 247 8.92 -8.28 12.05
C THR A 247 7.93 -9.15 12.82
N ARG A 248 6.65 -8.73 12.88
CA ARG A 248 5.58 -9.49 13.52
C ARG A 248 5.07 -10.68 12.68
N VAL A 249 5.43 -10.73 11.42
CA VAL A 249 5.00 -11.77 10.46
C VAL A 249 6.15 -12.72 10.13
N ALA A 250 7.39 -12.28 10.21
CA ALA A 250 8.58 -13.08 9.98
C ALA A 250 8.83 -14.04 11.15
N THR A 251 8.15 -15.19 11.17
CA THR A 251 8.21 -16.17 12.25
C THR A 251 9.52 -16.94 12.30
N SER A 252 10.21 -17.11 11.16
CA SER A 252 11.50 -17.79 11.07
C SER A 252 12.61 -17.01 11.77
N THR A 253 12.63 -15.70 11.64
CA THR A 253 13.60 -14.81 12.28
C THR A 253 13.48 -14.86 13.80
N ILE A 254 12.26 -14.94 14.35
CA ILE A 254 12.03 -15.04 15.81
C ILE A 254 12.56 -16.38 16.35
N ARG A 255 12.39 -17.48 15.58
CA ARG A 255 12.85 -18.82 15.98
C ARG A 255 14.39 -18.97 15.95
N LYS A 256 15.10 -18.16 15.17
CA LYS A 256 16.56 -18.19 15.04
C LYS A 256 17.29 -17.34 16.09
N VAL A 257 16.57 -16.52 16.86
CA VAL A 257 17.16 -15.71 17.93
C VAL A 257 17.49 -16.63 19.09
N MET A 258 18.76 -17.02 19.19
CA MET A 258 19.28 -17.68 20.39
C MET A 258 19.38 -16.66 21.52
N SER A 259 18.89 -17.02 22.69
CA SER A 259 19.08 -16.23 23.91
C SER A 259 20.57 -15.99 24.18
N PRO A 260 20.97 -14.82 24.66
CA PRO A 260 22.35 -14.64 25.18
C PRO A 260 22.74 -15.73 26.20
N LEU A 261 21.78 -16.23 26.96
CA LEU A 261 21.99 -17.32 27.92
C LEU A 261 22.33 -18.65 27.22
N ASP A 262 21.68 -18.97 26.10
CA ASP A 262 21.95 -20.18 25.33
C ASP A 262 23.34 -20.15 24.68
N ARG A 263 23.87 -18.95 24.39
CA ARG A 263 25.26 -18.77 23.94
C ARG A 263 26.27 -19.05 25.03
N LEU A 264 25.97 -18.75 26.28
CA LEU A 264 26.85 -19.05 27.41
C LEU A 264 27.00 -20.57 27.64
N SER A 265 25.92 -21.33 27.50
CA SER A 265 25.93 -22.79 27.60
C SER A 265 26.72 -23.48 26.48
N LEU A 266 26.84 -22.86 25.29
CA LEU A 266 27.68 -23.34 24.18
C LEU A 266 29.20 -23.07 24.43
N ILE A 267 29.53 -22.02 25.18
CA ILE A 267 30.92 -21.70 25.57
C ILE A 267 31.42 -22.68 26.63
N GLU A 268 30.57 -23.09 27.57
CA GLU A 268 30.92 -24.10 28.58
C GLU A 268 31.14 -25.47 27.94
N LYS A 269 30.29 -25.91 26.99
CA LYS A 269 30.49 -27.18 26.26
C LYS A 269 31.77 -27.24 25.40
N LYS A 270 32.27 -26.11 24.89
CA LYS A 270 33.51 -26.05 24.13
C LYS A 270 34.76 -26.12 25.02
N LYS A 271 34.65 -25.87 26.33
CA LYS A 271 35.75 -25.98 27.27
C LYS A 271 35.99 -27.40 27.78
N ASP A 272 35.00 -28.28 27.65
CA ASP A 272 35.05 -29.67 28.13
C ASP A 272 35.43 -30.70 27.04
N GLU A 273 35.75 -30.29 25.81
CA GLU A 273 36.33 -31.16 24.80
C GLU A 273 37.85 -31.21 25.03
N PRO A 274 38.46 -32.36 25.42
CA PRO A 274 39.88 -32.47 25.56
C PRO A 274 40.55 -32.39 24.18
N GLU A 275 41.58 -31.53 24.08
CA GLU A 275 42.45 -31.50 22.91
C GLU A 275 43.05 -32.90 22.70
N ALA A 276 42.73 -33.50 21.52
CA ALA A 276 43.26 -34.77 21.07
C ALA A 276 44.54 -34.57 20.26
#